data_ccc2ab56d0a4aaab8bb6e44ce089789f
#
_entry.id   ccc2ab56d0a4aaab8bb6e44ce089789f
#
_cell.length_a   1.000
_cell.length_b   1.000
_cell.length_c   1.000
_cell.angle_alpha   90.00
_cell.angle_beta   90.00
_cell.angle_gamma   90.00
#
_symmetry.space_group_name_H-M   'P 1'
#
loop_
_entity.id
_entity.type
_entity.pdbx_description
1 polymer ?
#
loop_
_entity_poly.entity_id
_entity_poly.type
_entity_poly.pdbx_seq_one_letter_code
_entity_poly.pdbx_strand_id
1 'polypeptide(L)'
;MKRALVLAGGGAKGSYQVGVWKALAELGWKPDIITGTSVGCLNGALFVLDGYEVARDMWLTIRTKDVVRLPGENRPGPLAAFLQEVIRGGGLNVEPLEAIVDTLLDEDAMRRAPIRYGLVTVQQLPLKALELTLEEIPHGMLAEYMLASAACFPAFRPREIEGRSFIDGGYRDNMPCGLAQRMGAEEALCVNVDGVGFVRPAPEGLAVRTIESHWDLGSILNFDPPTAARNMELGYWDTLRAFGRVRGSAYALRPEGAAYLEEILAGRYRPLMAAAVEGSPALTLAERTALNRFERCTDPELLPAELAAEEAGVDPSCLWDGPAFCSAFITGFGRERAEKYRPLFYPGERADRLGAAAAAAQAAARPAELIAAGLFYALTGAAPRSVAALCEPAEPTE
;
A
#
# COMPACT_ATOMS: atom_id res chain seq x y z
N MET A 1 5.47 19.67 20.96
CA MET A 1 4.60 19.42 19.79
C MET A 1 4.03 18.02 19.93
N LYS A 2 2.71 17.90 20.00
CA LYS A 2 2.02 16.61 20.16
C LYS A 2 1.83 15.95 18.79
N ARG A 3 2.23 14.69 18.71
CA ARG A 3 2.19 13.87 17.48
C ARG A 3 1.02 12.91 17.52
N ALA A 4 0.28 12.84 16.44
CA ALA A 4 -0.73 11.81 16.26
C ALA A 4 -0.33 10.77 15.22
N LEU A 5 -0.72 9.52 15.47
CA LEU A 5 -0.80 8.47 14.45
C LEU A 5 -2.28 8.29 14.10
N VAL A 6 -2.61 8.52 12.84
CA VAL A 6 -3.99 8.42 12.33
C VAL A 6 -4.08 7.20 11.42
N LEU A 7 -4.88 6.21 11.80
CA LEU A 7 -4.98 4.92 11.13
C LEU A 7 -6.31 4.82 10.38
N ALA A 8 -6.22 4.74 9.04
CA ALA A 8 -7.41 4.60 8.20
C ALA A 8 -8.07 3.22 8.33
N GLY A 9 -9.37 3.18 8.08
CA GLY A 9 -10.11 1.93 7.90
C GLY A 9 -9.79 1.26 6.56
N GLY A 10 -9.96 -0.08 6.50
CA GLY A 10 -9.67 -0.83 5.27
C GLY A 10 -9.69 -2.36 5.41
N GLY A 11 -10.27 -2.90 6.47
CA GLY A 11 -10.42 -4.34 6.68
C GLY A 11 -9.07 -5.09 6.60
N ALA A 12 -8.98 -6.11 5.74
CA ALA A 12 -7.78 -6.94 5.60
C ALA A 12 -6.51 -6.19 5.16
N LYS A 13 -6.64 -5.00 4.57
CA LYS A 13 -5.50 -4.12 4.25
C LYS A 13 -4.80 -3.57 5.50
N GLY A 14 -5.40 -3.71 6.68
CA GLY A 14 -4.84 -3.25 7.97
C GLY A 14 -3.50 -3.88 8.34
N SER A 15 -3.13 -5.01 7.77
CA SER A 15 -1.80 -5.62 7.92
C SER A 15 -0.66 -4.66 7.53
N TYR A 16 -0.89 -3.79 6.56
CA TYR A 16 0.04 -2.73 6.16
C TYR A 16 0.43 -1.81 7.34
N GLN A 17 -0.55 -1.47 8.20
CA GLN A 17 -0.33 -0.62 9.36
C GLN A 17 0.63 -1.25 10.38
N VAL A 18 0.70 -2.57 10.45
CA VAL A 18 1.65 -3.28 11.33
C VAL A 18 3.09 -3.15 10.81
N GLY A 19 3.27 -3.17 9.49
CA GLY A 19 4.56 -2.86 8.87
C GLY A 19 5.01 -1.43 9.14
N VAL A 20 4.08 -0.47 9.03
CA VAL A 20 4.32 0.92 9.42
C VAL A 20 4.76 1.01 10.88
N TRP A 21 4.06 0.31 11.78
CA TRP A 21 4.41 0.29 13.21
C TRP A 21 5.83 -0.20 13.44
N LYS A 22 6.25 -1.31 12.81
CA LYS A 22 7.63 -1.82 12.88
C LYS A 22 8.65 -0.73 12.54
N ALA A 23 8.47 -0.08 11.40
CA ALA A 23 9.39 0.96 10.96
C ALA A 23 9.41 2.17 11.90
N LEU A 24 8.26 2.60 12.41
CA LEU A 24 8.17 3.69 13.38
C LEU A 24 8.91 3.36 14.69
N ALA A 25 8.80 2.12 15.16
CA ALA A 25 9.53 1.66 16.36
C ALA A 25 11.05 1.70 16.15
N GLU A 26 11.55 1.22 15.00
CA GLU A 26 12.96 1.27 14.63
C GLU A 26 13.48 2.70 14.46
N LEU A 27 12.64 3.61 13.96
CA LEU A 27 12.94 5.04 13.82
C LEU A 27 12.88 5.80 15.16
N GLY A 28 12.42 5.15 16.24
CA GLY A 28 12.18 5.81 17.52
C GLY A 28 11.07 6.86 17.48
N TRP A 29 10.18 6.80 16.49
CA TRP A 29 9.05 7.71 16.37
C TRP A 29 7.87 7.20 17.23
N LYS A 30 7.42 8.03 18.17
CA LYS A 30 6.34 7.67 19.11
C LYS A 30 5.21 8.68 19.01
N PRO A 31 3.94 8.24 18.91
CA PRO A 31 2.79 9.12 18.99
C PRO A 31 2.41 9.44 20.45
N ASP A 32 1.86 10.64 20.67
CA ASP A 32 1.16 11.01 21.91
C ASP A 32 -0.33 10.65 21.82
N ILE A 33 -0.85 10.57 20.58
CA ILE A 33 -2.26 10.38 20.28
C ILE A 33 -2.37 9.35 19.16
N ILE A 34 -3.32 8.43 19.28
CA ILE A 34 -3.72 7.52 18.21
C ILE A 34 -5.21 7.70 17.95
N THR A 35 -5.56 7.93 16.68
CA THR A 35 -6.96 7.90 16.23
C THR A 35 -7.11 6.93 15.08
N GLY A 36 -8.24 6.22 15.05
CA GLY A 36 -8.46 5.24 14.01
C GLY A 36 -9.93 5.02 13.67
N THR A 37 -10.17 4.47 12.50
CA THR A 37 -11.49 4.07 12.02
C THR A 37 -11.44 2.60 11.59
N SER A 38 -12.48 1.81 11.91
CA SER A 38 -12.59 0.41 11.51
C SER A 38 -11.33 -0.39 11.94
N VAL A 39 -10.69 -1.14 11.05
CA VAL A 39 -9.43 -1.85 11.36
C VAL A 39 -8.36 -0.93 11.93
N GLY A 40 -8.35 0.35 11.55
CA GLY A 40 -7.42 1.32 12.10
C GLY A 40 -7.63 1.57 13.60
N CYS A 41 -8.87 1.51 14.11
CA CYS A 41 -9.10 1.60 15.55
C CYS A 41 -8.66 0.31 16.26
N LEU A 42 -8.85 -0.86 15.66
CA LEU A 42 -8.43 -2.15 16.23
C LEU A 42 -6.89 -2.23 16.35
N ASN A 43 -6.17 -1.94 15.25
CA ASN A 43 -4.70 -1.89 15.26
C ASN A 43 -4.17 -0.79 16.19
N GLY A 44 -4.88 0.36 16.23
CA GLY A 44 -4.54 1.48 17.11
C GLY A 44 -4.60 1.11 18.59
N ALA A 45 -5.56 0.30 19.01
CA ALA A 45 -5.66 -0.21 20.38
C ALA A 45 -4.48 -1.12 20.71
N LEU A 46 -4.12 -2.06 19.81
CA LEU A 46 -2.94 -2.90 19.99
C LEU A 46 -1.66 -2.08 20.06
N PHE A 47 -1.57 -0.98 19.29
CA PHE A 47 -0.43 -0.07 19.34
C PHE A 47 -0.33 0.62 20.71
N VAL A 48 -1.45 1.11 21.26
CA VAL A 48 -1.50 1.72 22.60
C VAL A 48 -1.04 0.73 23.69
N LEU A 49 -1.40 -0.54 23.53
CA LEU A 49 -1.03 -1.64 24.45
C LEU A 49 0.41 -2.16 24.23
N ASP A 50 1.18 -1.56 23.32
CA ASP A 50 2.53 -2.02 22.92
C ASP A 50 2.58 -3.50 22.46
N GLY A 51 1.47 -3.95 21.85
CA GLY A 51 1.23 -5.34 21.47
C GLY A 51 1.73 -5.67 20.06
N TYR A 52 2.90 -5.17 19.60
CA TYR A 52 3.40 -5.37 18.23
C TYR A 52 3.50 -6.85 17.83
N GLU A 53 4.10 -7.69 18.66
CA GLU A 53 4.28 -9.12 18.36
C GLU A 53 2.93 -9.84 18.22
N VAL A 54 1.97 -9.49 19.09
CA VAL A 54 0.61 -10.03 19.02
C VAL A 54 -0.08 -9.59 17.72
N ALA A 55 0.02 -8.32 17.34
CA ALA A 55 -0.53 -7.81 16.09
C ALA A 55 0.09 -8.52 14.88
N ARG A 56 1.43 -8.62 14.84
CA ARG A 56 2.16 -9.31 13.77
C ARG A 56 1.71 -10.77 13.62
N ASP A 57 1.74 -11.54 14.70
CA ASP A 57 1.44 -12.97 14.66
C ASP A 57 -0.02 -13.21 14.31
N MET A 58 -0.94 -12.38 14.81
CA MET A 58 -2.34 -12.40 14.41
C MET A 58 -2.49 -12.18 12.90
N TRP A 59 -1.90 -11.12 12.33
CA TRP A 59 -2.01 -10.83 10.90
C TRP A 59 -1.37 -11.89 10.00
N LEU A 60 -0.29 -12.56 10.46
CA LEU A 60 0.37 -13.64 9.73
C LEU A 60 -0.42 -14.98 9.76
N THR A 61 -1.46 -15.07 10.57
CA THR A 61 -2.24 -16.32 10.73
C THR A 61 -3.73 -16.16 10.43
N ILE A 62 -4.28 -14.94 10.60
CA ILE A 62 -5.72 -14.67 10.47
C ILE A 62 -6.22 -14.95 9.04
N ARG A 63 -7.39 -15.56 8.96
CA ARG A 63 -8.11 -15.87 7.71
C ARG A 63 -9.51 -15.29 7.78
N THR A 64 -10.17 -15.18 6.63
CA THR A 64 -11.53 -14.64 6.55
C THR A 64 -12.52 -15.34 7.49
N LYS A 65 -12.41 -16.66 7.68
CA LYS A 65 -13.25 -17.44 8.61
C LYS A 65 -13.05 -17.08 10.09
N ASP A 66 -11.90 -16.51 10.44
CA ASP A 66 -11.56 -16.10 11.80
C ASP A 66 -12.07 -14.68 12.11
N VAL A 67 -12.59 -13.96 11.10
CA VAL A 67 -13.20 -12.63 11.21
C VAL A 67 -14.72 -12.71 11.08
N VAL A 68 -15.22 -13.53 10.15
CA VAL A 68 -16.64 -13.65 9.85
C VAL A 68 -17.08 -15.10 9.75
N ARG A 69 -18.33 -15.38 10.17
CA ARG A 69 -18.99 -16.66 9.85
C ARG A 69 -19.50 -16.62 8.43
N LEU A 70 -18.92 -17.44 7.56
CA LEU A 70 -19.39 -17.58 6.19
C LEU A 70 -20.64 -18.47 6.17
N PRO A 71 -21.70 -18.09 5.43
CA PRO A 71 -22.89 -18.91 5.28
C PRO A 71 -22.56 -20.15 4.45
N GLY A 72 -22.63 -21.35 5.08
CA GLY A 72 -22.57 -22.67 4.46
C GLY A 72 -21.25 -23.02 3.75
N GLU A 73 -20.48 -23.97 4.29
CA GLU A 73 -19.17 -24.41 3.79
C GLU A 73 -19.14 -25.01 2.36
N ASN A 74 -20.27 -25.09 1.63
CA ASN A 74 -20.38 -25.92 0.42
C ASN A 74 -21.09 -25.29 -0.79
N ARG A 75 -21.11 -23.96 -0.97
CA ARG A 75 -21.64 -23.39 -2.22
C ARG A 75 -20.67 -22.41 -2.87
N PRO A 76 -19.90 -22.86 -3.89
CA PRO A 76 -19.23 -21.94 -4.80
C PRO A 76 -20.31 -21.34 -5.72
N GLY A 77 -20.86 -20.21 -5.33
CA GLY A 77 -21.72 -19.38 -6.16
C GLY A 77 -20.99 -18.15 -6.68
N PRO A 78 -21.49 -17.48 -7.73
CA PRO A 78 -20.92 -16.19 -8.14
C PRO A 78 -20.91 -15.21 -6.98
N LEU A 79 -19.85 -14.39 -6.86
CA LEU A 79 -19.68 -13.38 -5.80
C LEU A 79 -20.94 -12.51 -5.60
N ALA A 80 -21.65 -12.19 -6.69
CA ALA A 80 -22.90 -11.44 -6.65
C ALA A 80 -24.02 -12.16 -5.88
N ALA A 81 -24.14 -13.48 -6.02
CA ALA A 81 -25.15 -14.27 -5.29
C ALA A 81 -24.82 -14.34 -3.80
N PHE A 82 -23.54 -14.49 -3.45
CA PHE A 82 -23.05 -14.41 -2.08
C PHE A 82 -23.37 -13.05 -1.44
N LEU A 83 -23.05 -11.93 -2.11
CA LEU A 83 -23.35 -10.59 -1.63
C LEU A 83 -24.86 -10.35 -1.46
N GLN A 84 -25.70 -10.86 -2.37
CA GLN A 84 -27.17 -10.77 -2.22
C GLN A 84 -27.67 -11.55 -1.01
N GLU A 85 -27.13 -12.73 -0.74
CA GLU A 85 -27.50 -13.54 0.42
C GLU A 85 -27.10 -12.86 1.72
N VAL A 86 -25.87 -12.29 1.77
CA VAL A 86 -25.37 -11.50 2.90
C VAL A 86 -26.27 -10.29 3.18
N ILE A 87 -26.60 -9.51 2.14
CA ILE A 87 -27.48 -8.33 2.26
C ILE A 87 -28.87 -8.73 2.75
N ARG A 88 -29.45 -9.81 2.19
CA ARG A 88 -30.78 -10.31 2.62
C ARG A 88 -30.78 -10.82 4.07
N GLY A 89 -29.64 -11.36 4.53
CA GLY A 89 -29.44 -11.80 5.91
C GLY A 89 -29.11 -10.68 6.91
N GLY A 90 -29.08 -9.42 6.44
CA GLY A 90 -28.74 -8.25 7.27
C GLY A 90 -27.25 -8.08 7.56
N GLY A 91 -26.38 -8.76 6.81
CA GLY A 91 -24.92 -8.73 6.97
C GLY A 91 -24.34 -10.03 7.56
N LEU A 92 -23.02 -10.20 7.39
CA LEU A 92 -22.27 -11.33 7.97
C LEU A 92 -22.23 -11.22 9.50
N ASN A 93 -22.19 -12.37 10.14
CA ASN A 93 -21.97 -12.49 11.57
C ASN A 93 -20.47 -12.36 11.87
N VAL A 94 -20.12 -11.45 12.78
CA VAL A 94 -18.74 -11.09 13.17
C VAL A 94 -18.35 -11.64 14.55
N GLU A 95 -19.08 -12.64 15.09
CA GLU A 95 -18.73 -13.27 16.39
C GLU A 95 -17.26 -13.72 16.47
N PRO A 96 -16.60 -14.23 15.39
CA PRO A 96 -15.18 -14.57 15.48
C PRO A 96 -14.31 -13.31 15.73
N LEU A 97 -14.62 -12.17 15.07
CA LEU A 97 -13.93 -10.89 15.34
C LEU A 97 -14.17 -10.40 16.78
N GLU A 98 -15.41 -10.54 17.30
CA GLU A 98 -15.73 -10.19 18.69
C GLU A 98 -14.83 -10.98 19.65
N ALA A 99 -14.70 -12.28 19.45
CA ALA A 99 -13.83 -13.13 20.28
C ALA A 99 -12.35 -12.72 20.22
N ILE A 100 -11.86 -12.25 19.07
CA ILE A 100 -10.50 -11.71 18.94
C ILE A 100 -10.37 -10.43 19.76
N VAL A 101 -11.31 -9.49 19.62
CA VAL A 101 -11.31 -8.22 20.36
C VAL A 101 -11.36 -8.49 21.85
N ASP A 102 -12.27 -9.34 22.33
CA ASP A 102 -12.40 -9.70 23.75
C ASP A 102 -11.13 -10.36 24.32
N THR A 103 -10.40 -11.10 23.49
CA THR A 103 -9.16 -11.77 23.91
C THR A 103 -7.98 -10.81 24.01
N LEU A 104 -7.89 -9.85 23.09
CA LEU A 104 -6.70 -8.99 22.93
C LEU A 104 -6.83 -7.62 23.60
N LEU A 105 -8.05 -7.17 23.90
CA LEU A 105 -8.29 -5.85 24.47
C LEU A 105 -8.20 -5.88 25.99
N ASP A 106 -7.26 -5.12 26.54
CA ASP A 106 -7.23 -4.75 27.96
C ASP A 106 -7.62 -3.26 28.10
N GLU A 107 -8.93 -3.02 28.34
CA GLU A 107 -9.45 -1.66 28.45
C GLU A 107 -8.82 -0.90 29.63
N ASP A 108 -8.54 -1.56 30.74
CA ASP A 108 -7.92 -0.94 31.90
C ASP A 108 -6.47 -0.52 31.61
N ALA A 109 -5.72 -1.34 30.89
CA ALA A 109 -4.38 -0.98 30.42
C ALA A 109 -4.42 0.18 29.41
N MET A 110 -5.39 0.17 28.48
CA MET A 110 -5.62 1.27 27.53
C MET A 110 -5.85 2.59 28.26
N ARG A 111 -6.69 2.59 29.31
CA ARG A 111 -7.01 3.81 30.07
C ARG A 111 -5.84 4.33 30.94
N ARG A 112 -4.90 3.45 31.29
CA ARG A 112 -3.66 3.82 31.99
C ARG A 112 -2.50 4.20 31.07
N ALA A 113 -2.61 3.90 29.77
CA ALA A 113 -1.55 4.15 28.83
C ALA A 113 -1.25 5.66 28.68
N PRO A 114 0.01 6.04 28.43
CA PRO A 114 0.37 7.43 28.20
C PRO A 114 -0.13 7.95 26.85
N ILE A 115 -0.40 7.06 25.89
CA ILE A 115 -0.89 7.40 24.56
C ILE A 115 -2.41 7.57 24.61
N ARG A 116 -2.89 8.73 24.21
CA ARG A 116 -4.33 9.00 24.14
C ARG A 116 -4.93 8.33 22.91
N TYR A 117 -6.13 7.77 23.08
CA TYR A 117 -6.79 7.01 22.03
C TYR A 117 -8.15 7.58 21.67
N GLY A 118 -8.52 7.52 20.37
CA GLY A 118 -9.83 7.90 19.87
C GLY A 118 -10.24 7.10 18.63
N LEU A 119 -11.53 6.95 18.45
CA LEU A 119 -12.13 6.23 17.32
C LEU A 119 -13.33 6.96 16.73
N VAL A 120 -13.71 6.55 15.52
CA VAL A 120 -14.91 7.07 14.85
C VAL A 120 -15.86 5.92 14.54
N THR A 121 -17.13 6.11 14.87
CA THR A 121 -18.25 5.26 14.42
C THR A 121 -19.40 6.14 13.94
N VAL A 122 -20.40 5.56 13.28
CA VAL A 122 -21.55 6.31 12.76
C VAL A 122 -22.83 5.72 13.30
N GLN A 123 -23.59 6.52 14.06
CA GLN A 123 -24.97 6.18 14.38
C GLN A 123 -25.78 6.19 13.10
N GLN A 124 -26.56 5.11 12.87
CA GLN A 124 -27.26 4.91 11.61
C GLN A 124 -28.54 5.78 11.48
N LEU A 125 -29.26 5.95 12.57
CA LEU A 125 -30.51 6.73 12.61
C LEU A 125 -30.57 7.63 13.86
N PRO A 126 -30.51 8.97 13.71
CA PRO A 126 -30.13 9.71 12.47
C PRO A 126 -28.68 9.45 12.10
N LEU A 127 -28.34 9.57 10.81
CA LEU A 127 -26.97 9.34 10.33
C LEU A 127 -26.01 10.42 10.87
N LYS A 128 -25.28 10.09 11.94
CA LYS A 128 -24.42 11.01 12.68
C LYS A 128 -23.08 10.36 13.00
N ALA A 129 -21.97 11.02 12.61
CA ALA A 129 -20.63 10.61 13.05
C ALA A 129 -20.49 10.83 14.56
N LEU A 130 -19.91 9.86 15.24
CA LEU A 130 -19.43 9.94 16.60
C LEU A 130 -17.92 9.79 16.58
N GLU A 131 -17.24 10.88 16.87
CA GLU A 131 -15.81 10.95 17.07
C GLU A 131 -15.57 10.90 18.58
N LEU A 132 -15.12 9.77 19.08
CA LEU A 132 -15.03 9.51 20.52
C LEU A 132 -13.58 9.36 20.96
N THR A 133 -13.21 10.07 22.01
CA THR A 133 -11.98 9.78 22.77
C THR A 133 -12.25 8.65 23.76
N LEU A 134 -11.20 7.97 24.21
CA LEU A 134 -11.33 6.89 25.19
C LEU A 134 -12.03 7.35 26.48
N GLU A 135 -11.81 8.61 26.88
CA GLU A 135 -12.42 9.21 28.06
C GLU A 135 -13.94 9.45 27.90
N GLU A 136 -14.41 9.64 26.65
CA GLU A 136 -15.83 9.83 26.32
C GLU A 136 -16.59 8.49 26.20
N ILE A 137 -15.88 7.36 26.14
CA ILE A 137 -16.47 6.01 26.08
C ILE A 137 -16.68 5.52 27.54
N PRO A 138 -17.91 5.09 27.90
CA PRO A 138 -18.15 4.50 29.23
C PRO A 138 -17.24 3.29 29.49
N HIS A 139 -16.79 3.15 30.73
CA HIS A 139 -15.94 2.02 31.14
C HIS A 139 -16.68 0.69 30.92
N GLY A 140 -15.98 -0.29 30.31
CA GLY A 140 -16.54 -1.59 29.91
C GLY A 140 -17.22 -1.58 28.54
N MET A 141 -17.23 -0.44 27.83
CA MET A 141 -17.89 -0.32 26.52
C MET A 141 -16.92 -0.14 25.36
N LEU A 142 -15.60 -0.14 25.61
CA LEU A 142 -14.62 0.12 24.56
C LEU A 142 -14.70 -0.91 23.41
N ALA A 143 -14.78 -2.20 23.74
CA ALA A 143 -14.95 -3.26 22.74
C ALA A 143 -16.18 -3.05 21.86
N GLU A 144 -17.32 -2.66 22.44
CA GLU A 144 -18.56 -2.40 21.72
C GLU A 144 -18.40 -1.27 20.69
N TYR A 145 -17.78 -0.15 21.08
CA TYR A 145 -17.55 0.98 20.19
C TYR A 145 -16.48 0.70 19.12
N MET A 146 -15.46 -0.13 19.42
CA MET A 146 -14.49 -0.59 18.44
C MET A 146 -15.15 -1.50 17.40
N LEU A 147 -15.98 -2.44 17.80
CA LEU A 147 -16.76 -3.30 16.91
C LEU A 147 -17.78 -2.49 16.10
N ALA A 148 -18.39 -1.46 16.69
CA ALA A 148 -19.25 -0.53 15.97
C ALA A 148 -18.48 0.26 14.91
N SER A 149 -17.25 0.70 15.23
CA SER A 149 -16.36 1.35 14.27
C SER A 149 -15.98 0.43 13.10
N ALA A 150 -15.94 -0.89 13.31
CA ALA A 150 -15.61 -1.89 12.31
C ALA A 150 -16.84 -2.56 11.64
N ALA A 151 -18.06 -2.11 11.94
CA ALA A 151 -19.30 -2.65 11.40
C ALA A 151 -19.57 -2.16 9.96
N CYS A 152 -18.80 -2.68 9.00
CA CYS A 152 -18.84 -2.31 7.58
C CYS A 152 -20.14 -2.78 6.90
N PHE A 153 -21.24 -2.08 7.15
CA PHE A 153 -22.56 -2.36 6.52
C PHE A 153 -22.48 -2.12 5.00
N PRO A 154 -23.15 -2.88 4.12
CA PRO A 154 -24.01 -4.04 4.41
C PRO A 154 -23.26 -5.38 4.52
N ALA A 155 -21.92 -5.38 4.40
CA ALA A 155 -21.15 -6.62 4.51
C ALA A 155 -21.24 -7.21 5.92
N PHE A 156 -21.17 -6.37 6.95
CA PHE A 156 -21.33 -6.75 8.35
C PHE A 156 -22.61 -6.17 8.93
N ARG A 157 -23.16 -6.84 9.94
CA ARG A 157 -24.34 -6.34 10.65
C ARG A 157 -24.00 -5.06 11.40
N PRO A 158 -24.93 -4.09 11.44
CA PRO A 158 -24.78 -2.95 12.36
C PRO A 158 -24.66 -3.42 13.82
N ARG A 159 -23.92 -2.66 14.64
CA ARG A 159 -23.80 -2.91 16.08
C ARG A 159 -24.86 -2.15 16.85
N GLU A 160 -25.58 -2.85 17.72
CA GLU A 160 -26.57 -2.22 18.60
C GLU A 160 -25.90 -1.88 19.95
N ILE A 161 -25.89 -0.60 20.31
CA ILE A 161 -25.39 -0.10 21.60
C ILE A 161 -26.49 0.75 22.23
N GLU A 162 -26.97 0.36 23.41
CA GLU A 162 -28.03 1.07 24.15
C GLU A 162 -29.28 1.40 23.29
N GLY A 163 -29.71 0.44 22.47
CA GLY A 163 -30.88 0.59 21.58
C GLY A 163 -30.68 1.51 20.39
N ARG A 164 -29.43 1.87 20.07
CA ARG A 164 -29.04 2.63 18.87
C ARG A 164 -28.18 1.78 17.98
N SER A 165 -28.41 1.88 16.67
CA SER A 165 -27.69 1.13 15.64
C SER A 165 -26.50 1.94 15.15
N PHE A 166 -25.32 1.29 15.10
CA PHE A 166 -24.06 1.87 14.64
C PHE A 166 -23.46 1.09 13.49
N ILE A 167 -22.81 1.82 12.59
CA ILE A 167 -22.08 1.30 11.43
C ILE A 167 -20.66 1.89 11.40
N ASP A 168 -19.84 1.34 10.51
CA ASP A 168 -18.42 1.70 10.34
C ASP A 168 -18.21 3.22 10.23
N GLY A 169 -17.17 3.69 10.93
CA GLY A 169 -16.78 5.10 10.93
C GLY A 169 -16.41 5.64 9.54
N GLY A 170 -15.94 4.78 8.63
CA GLY A 170 -15.58 5.13 7.26
C GLY A 170 -16.72 5.74 6.44
N TYR A 171 -17.97 5.55 6.84
CA TYR A 171 -19.11 6.24 6.22
C TYR A 171 -19.10 7.76 6.42
N ARG A 172 -18.29 8.28 7.33
CA ARG A 172 -18.20 9.72 7.61
C ARG A 172 -16.77 10.25 7.70
N ASP A 173 -15.86 9.47 8.23
CA ASP A 173 -14.44 9.84 8.32
C ASP A 173 -13.55 8.59 8.45
N ASN A 174 -12.98 8.19 7.33
CA ASN A 174 -12.12 7.01 7.28
C ASN A 174 -10.70 7.26 7.79
N MET A 175 -10.29 8.53 7.92
CA MET A 175 -8.96 8.93 8.41
C MET A 175 -9.09 10.12 9.35
N PRO A 176 -9.36 9.90 10.64
CA PRO A 176 -9.89 10.90 11.57
C PRO A 176 -8.85 11.90 12.08
N CYS A 177 -8.31 12.72 11.16
CA CYS A 177 -7.39 13.82 11.46
C CYS A 177 -8.06 14.90 12.34
N GLY A 178 -9.35 15.16 12.12
CA GLY A 178 -10.10 16.11 12.92
C GLY A 178 -10.19 15.72 14.38
N LEU A 179 -10.42 14.43 14.66
CA LEU A 179 -10.40 13.90 16.02
C LEU A 179 -9.01 14.04 16.65
N ALA A 180 -7.94 13.72 15.92
CA ALA A 180 -6.58 13.88 16.41
C ALA A 180 -6.27 15.33 16.79
N GLN A 181 -6.66 16.30 15.96
CA GLN A 181 -6.50 17.72 16.26
C GLN A 181 -7.33 18.15 17.48
N ARG A 182 -8.59 17.71 17.60
CA ARG A 182 -9.44 17.94 18.77
C ARG A 182 -8.81 17.41 20.07
N MET A 183 -8.06 16.29 19.98
CA MET A 183 -7.28 15.73 21.08
C MET A 183 -5.98 16.48 21.35
N GLY A 184 -5.64 17.48 20.55
CA GLY A 184 -4.50 18.37 20.73
C GLY A 184 -3.27 18.02 19.90
N ALA A 185 -3.42 17.24 18.81
CA ALA A 185 -2.34 17.02 17.87
C ALA A 185 -1.99 18.29 17.10
N GLU A 186 -0.70 18.54 16.92
CA GLU A 186 -0.12 19.61 16.10
C GLU A 186 0.49 19.04 14.83
N GLU A 187 0.87 17.75 14.86
CA GLU A 187 1.39 16.97 13.74
C GLU A 187 0.66 15.63 13.67
N ALA A 188 0.29 15.19 12.48
CA ALA A 188 -0.33 13.88 12.23
C ALA A 188 0.45 13.10 11.18
N LEU A 189 0.81 11.87 11.52
CA LEU A 189 1.25 10.85 10.57
C LEU A 189 0.04 9.97 10.25
N CYS A 190 -0.45 10.08 9.04
CA CYS A 190 -1.61 9.35 8.57
C CYS A 190 -1.18 8.09 7.82
N VAL A 191 -1.80 6.96 8.12
CA VAL A 191 -1.57 5.70 7.42
C VAL A 191 -2.80 5.38 6.60
N ASN A 192 -2.73 5.66 5.30
CA ASN A 192 -3.79 5.39 4.36
C ASN A 192 -3.60 3.98 3.76
N VAL A 193 -4.62 3.14 3.86
CA VAL A 193 -4.62 1.80 3.28
C VAL A 193 -5.55 1.68 2.08
N ASP A 194 -5.97 2.81 1.52
CA ASP A 194 -6.92 2.87 0.41
C ASP A 194 -8.18 2.02 0.68
N GLY A 195 -8.72 2.18 1.87
CA GLY A 195 -9.96 1.54 2.29
C GLY A 195 -11.18 2.29 1.77
N VAL A 196 -12.32 1.59 1.66
CA VAL A 196 -13.59 2.20 1.26
C VAL A 196 -14.08 3.12 2.38
N GLY A 197 -14.33 4.38 2.06
CA GLY A 197 -14.86 5.36 3.00
C GLY A 197 -14.61 6.80 2.58
N PHE A 198 -15.19 7.73 3.32
CA PHE A 198 -14.96 9.15 3.11
C PHE A 198 -13.74 9.59 3.92
N VAL A 199 -12.78 10.20 3.26
CA VAL A 199 -11.65 10.87 3.91
C VAL A 199 -11.94 12.37 3.92
N ARG A 200 -12.01 12.95 5.10
CA ARG A 200 -12.20 14.41 5.22
C ARG A 200 -10.89 15.13 4.94
N PRO A 201 -10.95 16.35 4.38
CA PRO A 201 -9.76 17.18 4.28
C PRO A 201 -9.10 17.36 5.65
N ALA A 202 -7.77 17.41 5.66
CA ALA A 202 -7.03 17.70 6.87
C ALA A 202 -7.47 19.06 7.44
N PRO A 203 -7.70 19.16 8.75
CA PRO A 203 -8.11 20.42 9.36
C PRO A 203 -7.00 21.45 9.29
N GLU A 204 -7.40 22.72 9.20
CA GLU A 204 -6.46 23.85 9.16
C GLU A 204 -5.57 23.86 10.42
N GLY A 205 -4.28 24.13 10.24
CA GLY A 205 -3.30 24.21 11.33
C GLY A 205 -2.74 22.86 11.80
N LEU A 206 -3.19 21.71 11.28
CA LEU A 206 -2.57 20.42 11.52
C LEU A 206 -1.55 20.10 10.43
N ALA A 207 -0.29 19.90 10.82
CA ALA A 207 0.73 19.43 9.89
C ALA A 207 0.51 17.93 9.60
N VAL A 208 0.18 17.58 8.34
CA VAL A 208 -0.13 16.19 7.98
C VAL A 208 0.92 15.62 7.04
N ARG A 209 1.41 14.43 7.35
CA ARG A 209 2.18 13.55 6.46
C ARG A 209 1.42 12.26 6.29
N THR A 210 1.28 11.78 5.06
CA THR A 210 0.61 10.52 4.77
C THR A 210 1.61 9.46 4.31
N ILE A 211 1.48 8.25 4.87
CA ILE A 211 2.10 7.02 4.40
C ILE A 211 1.01 6.21 3.72
N GLU A 212 1.27 5.81 2.49
CA GLU A 212 0.36 5.00 1.67
C GLU A 212 1.15 4.22 0.64
N SER A 213 0.62 3.09 0.20
CA SER A 213 1.25 2.25 -0.79
C SER A 213 0.94 2.71 -2.21
N HIS A 214 1.95 2.62 -3.10
CA HIS A 214 1.75 2.66 -4.54
C HIS A 214 1.04 1.38 -5.04
N TRP A 215 1.19 0.28 -4.31
CA TRP A 215 0.73 -1.05 -4.70
C TRP A 215 -0.65 -1.35 -4.15
N ASP A 216 -1.43 -2.10 -4.93
CA ASP A 216 -2.70 -2.65 -4.45
C ASP A 216 -2.45 -3.58 -3.24
N LEU A 217 -3.12 -3.27 -2.15
CA LEU A 217 -3.08 -4.04 -0.90
C LEU A 217 -4.11 -5.19 -0.88
N GLY A 218 -4.85 -5.39 -1.96
CA GLY A 218 -5.84 -6.45 -2.09
C GLY A 218 -7.24 -6.08 -1.60
N SER A 219 -8.07 -7.09 -1.38
CA SER A 219 -9.46 -6.93 -0.96
C SER A 219 -9.59 -6.59 0.53
N ILE A 220 -10.53 -5.72 0.87
CA ILE A 220 -10.85 -5.35 2.27
C ILE A 220 -11.48 -6.49 3.08
N LEU A 221 -12.08 -7.49 2.42
CA LEU A 221 -12.80 -8.60 3.07
C LEU A 221 -12.08 -9.95 2.93
N ASN A 222 -10.93 -10.01 2.26
CA ASN A 222 -10.16 -11.24 2.10
C ASN A 222 -8.94 -11.25 3.02
N PHE A 223 -9.09 -11.85 4.18
CA PHE A 223 -7.98 -12.04 5.12
C PHE A 223 -7.18 -13.28 4.69
N ASP A 224 -5.97 -13.04 4.21
CA ASP A 224 -5.07 -14.04 3.63
C ASP A 224 -3.64 -13.80 4.13
N PRO A 225 -3.03 -14.79 4.84
CA PRO A 225 -1.71 -14.61 5.44
C PRO A 225 -0.59 -14.20 4.47
N PRO A 226 -0.46 -14.77 3.27
CA PRO A 226 0.53 -14.32 2.29
C PRO A 226 0.37 -12.85 1.89
N THR A 227 -0.86 -12.42 1.62
CA THR A 227 -1.18 -11.01 1.31
C THR A 227 -0.87 -10.10 2.50
N ALA A 228 -1.20 -10.54 3.72
CA ALA A 228 -0.92 -9.79 4.94
C ALA A 228 0.59 -9.61 5.15
N ALA A 229 1.38 -10.68 4.97
CA ALA A 229 2.85 -10.62 5.06
C ALA A 229 3.44 -9.63 4.05
N ARG A 230 3.01 -9.69 2.77
CA ARG A 230 3.42 -8.75 1.74
C ARG A 230 3.08 -7.30 2.11
N ASN A 231 1.86 -7.06 2.57
CA ASN A 231 1.40 -5.72 2.95
C ASN A 231 2.19 -5.16 4.13
N MET A 232 2.57 -6.01 5.10
CA MET A 232 3.44 -5.60 6.21
C MET A 232 4.82 -5.14 5.70
N GLU A 233 5.43 -5.88 4.77
CA GLU A 233 6.70 -5.44 4.17
C GLU A 233 6.55 -4.13 3.39
N LEU A 234 5.48 -3.98 2.61
CA LEU A 234 5.18 -2.71 1.91
C LEU A 234 5.06 -1.54 2.91
N GLY A 235 4.27 -1.72 3.99
CA GLY A 235 4.11 -0.67 5.01
C GLY A 235 5.42 -0.29 5.69
N TYR A 236 6.27 -1.27 5.93
CA TYR A 236 7.61 -1.05 6.49
C TYR A 236 8.49 -0.21 5.55
N TRP A 237 8.59 -0.59 4.27
CA TRP A 237 9.43 0.12 3.30
C TRP A 237 8.89 1.50 2.95
N ASP A 238 7.58 1.65 2.81
CA ASP A 238 6.95 2.94 2.55
C ASP A 238 7.19 3.93 3.70
N THR A 239 7.18 3.44 4.94
CA THR A 239 7.53 4.26 6.11
C THR A 239 8.99 4.67 6.09
N LEU A 240 9.91 3.74 5.87
CA LEU A 240 11.35 4.07 5.79
C LEU A 240 11.64 5.06 4.66
N ARG A 241 10.93 4.96 3.53
CA ARG A 241 11.01 5.91 2.41
C ARG A 241 10.50 7.28 2.82
N ALA A 242 9.33 7.36 3.47
CA ALA A 242 8.76 8.62 3.95
C ALA A 242 9.69 9.34 4.96
N PHE A 243 10.54 8.58 5.66
CA PHE A 243 11.56 9.12 6.57
C PHE A 243 12.98 9.23 5.94
N GLY A 244 13.11 9.05 4.62
CA GLY A 244 14.37 9.23 3.89
C GLY A 244 15.46 8.20 4.21
N ARG A 245 15.07 7.01 4.69
CA ARG A 245 16.02 5.92 5.00
C ARG A 245 16.31 5.02 3.81
N VAL A 246 15.43 5.00 2.85
CA VAL A 246 15.57 4.33 1.56
C VAL A 246 15.15 5.27 0.43
N ARG A 247 15.60 5.01 -0.79
CA ARG A 247 15.32 5.77 -2.00
C ARG A 247 14.20 5.10 -2.82
N GLY A 248 13.71 5.81 -3.84
CA GLY A 248 12.67 5.37 -4.76
C GLY A 248 11.29 5.95 -4.44
N SER A 249 10.31 5.64 -5.28
CA SER A 249 8.91 6.08 -5.13
C SER A 249 7.97 4.90 -4.89
N ALA A 250 8.15 3.80 -5.63
CA ALA A 250 7.35 2.56 -5.53
C ALA A 250 8.17 1.39 -4.96
N TYR A 251 9.46 1.39 -5.20
CA TYR A 251 10.40 0.37 -4.69
C TYR A 251 11.26 0.93 -3.58
N ALA A 252 11.71 0.07 -2.67
CA ALA A 252 12.69 0.43 -1.68
C ALA A 252 14.10 0.12 -2.20
N LEU A 253 14.90 1.14 -2.40
CA LEU A 253 16.27 1.03 -2.88
C LEU A 253 17.26 1.51 -1.82
N ARG A 254 18.33 0.75 -1.60
CA ARG A 254 19.47 1.23 -0.81
C ARG A 254 20.03 2.50 -1.47
N PRO A 255 20.55 3.48 -0.72
CA PRO A 255 21.12 4.70 -1.31
C PRO A 255 22.17 4.42 -2.39
N GLU A 256 23.05 3.45 -2.17
CA GLU A 256 24.11 3.04 -3.11
C GLU A 256 23.49 2.37 -4.35
N GLY A 257 22.42 1.58 -4.18
CA GLY A 257 21.66 0.97 -5.28
C GLY A 257 20.95 2.00 -6.14
N ALA A 258 20.39 3.02 -5.52
CA ALA A 258 19.77 4.15 -6.22
C ALA A 258 20.83 4.92 -7.04
N ALA A 259 21.98 5.25 -6.46
CA ALA A 259 23.07 5.92 -7.16
C ALA A 259 23.59 5.11 -8.37
N TYR A 260 23.69 3.78 -8.21
CA TYR A 260 24.04 2.88 -9.31
C TYR A 260 23.02 2.94 -10.47
N LEU A 261 21.72 2.97 -10.15
CA LEU A 261 20.65 3.09 -11.17
C LEU A 261 20.67 4.47 -11.82
N GLU A 262 20.89 5.54 -11.07
CA GLU A 262 20.99 6.92 -11.59
C GLU A 262 22.14 7.03 -12.62
N GLU A 263 23.28 6.41 -12.36
CA GLU A 263 24.40 6.39 -13.30
C GLU A 263 24.01 5.69 -14.62
N ILE A 264 23.35 4.54 -14.54
CA ILE A 264 22.86 3.82 -15.72
C ILE A 264 21.82 4.66 -16.48
N LEU A 265 20.87 5.24 -15.75
CA LEU A 265 19.81 6.04 -16.34
C LEU A 265 20.39 7.27 -17.06
N ALA A 266 21.33 7.98 -16.45
CA ALA A 266 21.95 9.16 -17.04
C ALA A 266 22.89 8.80 -18.18
N GLY A 267 23.76 7.79 -18.00
CA GLY A 267 24.83 7.49 -18.93
C GLY A 267 24.42 6.62 -20.12
N ARG A 268 23.39 5.79 -19.99
CA ARG A 268 23.00 4.82 -21.03
C ARG A 268 21.54 4.95 -21.45
N TYR A 269 20.62 4.98 -20.51
CA TYR A 269 19.17 4.96 -20.83
C TYR A 269 18.71 6.27 -21.48
N ARG A 270 18.97 7.43 -20.88
CA ARG A 270 18.52 8.72 -21.41
C ARG A 270 19.03 9.02 -22.82
N PRO A 271 20.32 8.83 -23.15
CA PRO A 271 20.79 9.00 -24.53
C PRO A 271 20.11 8.03 -25.52
N LEU A 272 19.91 6.78 -25.12
CA LEU A 272 19.27 5.78 -25.94
C LEU A 272 17.79 6.11 -26.23
N MET A 273 17.04 6.52 -25.19
CA MET A 273 15.66 6.94 -25.34
C MET A 273 15.52 8.20 -26.16
N ALA A 274 16.36 9.21 -25.94
CA ALA A 274 16.36 10.44 -26.73
C ALA A 274 16.53 10.15 -28.22
N ALA A 275 17.47 9.27 -28.58
CA ALA A 275 17.66 8.84 -29.98
C ALA A 275 16.45 8.06 -30.53
N ALA A 276 15.81 7.23 -29.71
CA ALA A 276 14.66 6.42 -30.13
C ALA A 276 13.40 7.27 -30.38
N VAL A 277 13.19 8.34 -29.62
CA VAL A 277 12.01 9.20 -29.75
C VAL A 277 12.23 10.39 -30.69
N GLU A 278 13.48 10.64 -31.10
CA GLU A 278 13.84 11.75 -31.98
C GLU A 278 13.05 11.71 -33.31
N GLY A 279 12.42 12.84 -33.64
CA GLY A 279 11.59 12.95 -34.84
C GLY A 279 10.26 12.20 -34.82
N SER A 280 9.88 11.59 -33.69
CA SER A 280 8.60 10.89 -33.50
C SER A 280 7.74 11.49 -32.38
N PRO A 281 6.81 12.42 -32.71
CA PRO A 281 5.90 12.99 -31.71
C PRO A 281 5.08 11.92 -30.94
N ALA A 282 4.73 10.82 -31.60
CA ALA A 282 3.97 9.72 -31.00
C ALA A 282 4.77 9.00 -29.90
N LEU A 283 6.06 8.73 -30.14
CA LEU A 283 6.92 8.09 -29.12
C LEU A 283 7.25 9.04 -27.98
N THR A 284 7.46 10.33 -28.26
CA THR A 284 7.62 11.36 -27.23
C THR A 284 6.38 11.45 -26.34
N LEU A 285 5.18 11.39 -26.93
CA LEU A 285 3.93 11.38 -26.17
C LEU A 285 3.79 10.09 -25.34
N ALA A 286 4.15 8.94 -25.90
CA ALA A 286 4.11 7.66 -25.19
C ALA A 286 5.03 7.67 -23.96
N GLU A 287 6.27 8.12 -24.11
CA GLU A 287 7.21 8.26 -22.99
C GLU A 287 6.65 9.18 -21.89
N ARG A 288 6.18 10.37 -22.24
CA ARG A 288 5.56 11.30 -21.29
C ARG A 288 4.34 10.70 -20.59
N THR A 289 3.50 9.96 -21.33
CA THR A 289 2.31 9.32 -20.78
C THR A 289 2.70 8.27 -19.74
N ALA A 290 3.72 7.47 -20.00
CA ALA A 290 4.21 6.49 -19.04
C ALA A 290 4.77 7.17 -17.77
N LEU A 291 5.63 8.19 -17.93
CA LEU A 291 6.21 8.90 -16.79
C LEU A 291 5.16 9.62 -15.93
N ASN A 292 4.08 10.11 -16.55
CA ASN A 292 3.00 10.79 -15.83
C ASN A 292 2.03 9.83 -15.10
N ARG A 293 2.16 8.50 -15.24
CA ARG A 293 1.34 7.53 -14.48
C ARG A 293 1.65 7.52 -12.99
N PHE A 294 2.82 7.97 -12.60
CA PHE A 294 3.22 8.05 -11.19
C PHE A 294 2.67 9.34 -10.59
N GLU A 295 1.48 9.28 -9.98
CA GLU A 295 0.83 10.44 -9.37
C GLU A 295 1.63 11.02 -8.19
N ARG A 296 2.48 10.20 -7.54
CA ARG A 296 3.26 10.56 -6.35
C ARG A 296 4.71 10.12 -6.47
N CYS A 297 5.42 10.78 -7.35
CA CYS A 297 6.84 10.51 -7.54
C CYS A 297 7.67 11.29 -6.50
N THR A 298 8.30 10.58 -5.57
CA THR A 298 9.23 11.18 -4.58
C THR A 298 10.67 11.17 -5.07
N ASP A 299 10.98 10.36 -6.09
CA ASP A 299 12.32 10.21 -6.64
C ASP A 299 12.29 10.19 -8.19
N PRO A 300 12.16 11.36 -8.85
CA PRO A 300 11.98 11.45 -10.30
C PRO A 300 13.14 10.85 -11.10
N GLU A 301 14.34 10.86 -10.55
CA GLU A 301 15.53 10.33 -11.24
C GLU A 301 15.45 8.82 -11.45
N LEU A 302 14.80 8.09 -10.54
CA LEU A 302 14.64 6.64 -10.57
C LEU A 302 13.37 6.18 -11.30
N LEU A 303 12.47 7.10 -11.61
CA LEU A 303 11.16 6.79 -12.16
C LEU A 303 11.18 5.85 -13.39
N PRO A 304 12.07 6.02 -14.39
CA PRO A 304 12.12 5.10 -15.51
C PRO A 304 12.46 3.66 -15.11
N ALA A 305 13.35 3.48 -14.12
CA ALA A 305 13.73 2.16 -13.63
C ALA A 305 12.58 1.51 -12.84
N GLU A 306 11.86 2.28 -12.03
CA GLU A 306 10.73 1.80 -11.25
C GLU A 306 9.54 1.40 -12.15
N LEU A 307 9.20 2.21 -13.15
CA LEU A 307 8.19 1.86 -14.16
C LEU A 307 8.55 0.60 -14.94
N ALA A 308 9.82 0.47 -15.33
CA ALA A 308 10.30 -0.72 -16.01
C ALA A 308 10.21 -1.97 -15.11
N ALA A 309 10.55 -1.84 -13.85
CA ALA A 309 10.47 -2.91 -12.87
C ALA A 309 9.01 -3.33 -12.57
N GLU A 310 8.09 -2.38 -12.48
CA GLU A 310 6.65 -2.64 -12.36
C GLU A 310 6.15 -3.45 -13.57
N GLU A 311 6.52 -3.04 -14.79
CA GLU A 311 6.17 -3.73 -16.03
C GLU A 311 6.77 -5.14 -16.12
N ALA A 312 7.92 -5.36 -15.48
CA ALA A 312 8.59 -6.66 -15.38
C ALA A 312 8.07 -7.55 -14.25
N GLY A 313 7.22 -7.03 -13.35
CA GLY A 313 6.72 -7.76 -12.20
C GLY A 313 7.78 -7.99 -11.12
N VAL A 314 8.73 -7.07 -10.97
CA VAL A 314 9.71 -7.11 -9.87
C VAL A 314 8.99 -6.98 -8.54
N ASP A 315 9.40 -7.75 -7.53
CA ASP A 315 8.77 -7.75 -6.21
C ASP A 315 8.99 -6.41 -5.47
N PRO A 316 7.95 -5.66 -5.13
CA PRO A 316 8.07 -4.38 -4.43
C PRO A 316 8.26 -4.53 -2.91
N SER A 317 8.06 -5.72 -2.36
CA SER A 317 8.12 -5.97 -0.92
C SER A 317 9.55 -6.17 -0.39
N CYS A 318 10.57 -6.01 -1.25
CA CYS A 318 11.97 -6.20 -0.93
C CYS A 318 12.76 -4.89 -0.88
N LEU A 319 13.86 -4.90 -0.12
CA LEU A 319 14.90 -3.87 -0.21
C LEU A 319 15.90 -4.27 -1.30
N TRP A 320 16.08 -3.42 -2.28
CA TRP A 320 16.90 -3.69 -3.45
C TRP A 320 18.24 -2.97 -3.39
N ASP A 321 19.32 -3.67 -3.78
CA ASP A 321 20.53 -3.05 -4.32
C ASP A 321 20.42 -2.88 -5.84
N GLY A 322 21.29 -2.04 -6.42
CA GLY A 322 21.21 -1.72 -7.84
C GLY A 322 21.39 -2.92 -8.78
N PRO A 323 22.45 -3.73 -8.65
CA PRO A 323 22.68 -4.91 -9.48
C PRO A 323 21.57 -5.96 -9.37
N ALA A 324 21.10 -6.28 -8.15
CA ALA A 324 20.02 -7.25 -7.95
C ALA A 324 18.70 -6.75 -8.56
N PHE A 325 18.39 -5.47 -8.42
CA PHE A 325 17.22 -4.85 -9.04
C PHE A 325 17.27 -4.96 -10.58
N CYS A 326 18.42 -4.63 -11.18
CA CYS A 326 18.60 -4.79 -12.63
C CYS A 326 18.47 -6.24 -13.09
N SER A 327 19.01 -7.19 -12.34
CA SER A 327 18.90 -8.63 -12.65
C SER A 327 17.46 -9.10 -12.59
N ALA A 328 16.72 -8.73 -11.54
CA ALA A 328 15.30 -9.05 -11.39
C ALA A 328 14.48 -8.46 -12.55
N PHE A 329 14.74 -7.20 -12.89
CA PHE A 329 14.10 -6.54 -14.04
C PHE A 329 14.39 -7.27 -15.37
N ILE A 330 15.66 -7.55 -15.69
CA ILE A 330 16.05 -8.23 -16.95
C ILE A 330 15.35 -9.59 -17.03
N THR A 331 15.30 -10.33 -15.94
CA THR A 331 14.67 -11.64 -15.88
C THR A 331 13.16 -11.55 -16.07
N GLY A 332 12.50 -10.63 -15.41
CA GLY A 332 11.04 -10.47 -15.45
C GLY A 332 10.54 -9.88 -16.76
N PHE A 333 11.22 -8.88 -17.32
CA PHE A 333 10.84 -8.29 -18.59
C PHE A 333 11.11 -9.25 -19.75
N GLY A 334 12.30 -9.82 -19.80
CA GLY A 334 12.70 -10.83 -20.76
C GLY A 334 13.07 -10.28 -22.14
N ARG A 335 13.97 -11.01 -22.81
CA ARG A 335 14.48 -10.63 -24.12
C ARG A 335 13.41 -10.62 -25.20
N GLU A 336 12.49 -11.57 -25.19
CA GLU A 336 11.42 -11.68 -26.19
C GLU A 336 10.54 -10.44 -26.24
N ARG A 337 10.20 -9.88 -25.06
CA ARG A 337 9.43 -8.63 -25.00
C ARG A 337 10.26 -7.45 -25.53
N ALA A 338 11.54 -7.35 -25.16
CA ALA A 338 12.44 -6.30 -25.62
C ALA A 338 12.62 -6.30 -27.13
N GLU A 339 12.78 -7.48 -27.79
CA GLU A 339 12.99 -7.60 -29.24
C GLU A 339 11.85 -7.00 -30.08
N LYS A 340 10.62 -6.91 -29.54
CA LYS A 340 9.48 -6.24 -30.19
C LYS A 340 9.73 -4.75 -30.43
N TYR A 341 10.54 -4.13 -29.56
CA TYR A 341 10.88 -2.69 -29.59
C TYR A 341 12.25 -2.42 -30.20
N ARG A 342 13.04 -3.46 -30.53
CA ARG A 342 14.38 -3.33 -31.04
C ARG A 342 14.52 -2.37 -32.24
N PRO A 343 13.58 -2.36 -33.22
CA PRO A 343 13.70 -1.46 -34.38
C PRO A 343 13.66 0.04 -34.02
N LEU A 344 13.14 0.40 -32.82
CA LEU A 344 13.14 1.77 -32.36
C LEU A 344 14.50 2.21 -31.80
N PHE A 345 15.25 1.29 -31.21
CA PHE A 345 16.53 1.55 -30.57
C PHE A 345 17.72 1.28 -31.48
N TYR A 346 17.54 0.38 -32.46
CA TYR A 346 18.58 -0.03 -33.41
C TYR A 346 17.96 -0.12 -34.79
N PRO A 347 17.72 1.01 -35.49
CA PRO A 347 17.16 1.03 -36.81
C PRO A 347 18.16 0.37 -37.81
N GLY A 348 17.76 -0.75 -38.36
CA GLY A 348 18.53 -1.45 -39.40
C GLY A 348 18.30 -0.89 -40.81
N GLU A 349 19.01 -1.44 -41.80
CA GLU A 349 18.84 -1.06 -43.21
C GLU A 349 17.46 -1.45 -43.74
N ARG A 350 16.90 -0.64 -44.62
CA ARG A 350 15.66 -0.68 -45.43
C ARG A 350 14.55 -1.71 -45.18
N ALA A 351 14.82 -2.90 -44.64
CA ALA A 351 13.82 -3.94 -44.30
C ALA A 351 13.01 -3.66 -43.07
N ASP A 352 13.45 -2.74 -42.21
CA ASP A 352 12.91 -2.51 -40.86
C ASP A 352 11.82 -1.43 -40.73
N ARG A 353 11.41 -0.76 -41.82
CA ARG A 353 10.40 0.31 -41.73
C ARG A 353 9.04 -0.20 -41.26
N LEU A 354 8.64 -1.41 -41.66
CA LEU A 354 7.40 -2.04 -41.18
C LEU A 354 7.53 -2.47 -39.74
N GLY A 355 8.69 -3.02 -39.36
CA GLY A 355 9.00 -3.39 -37.97
C GLY A 355 9.01 -2.17 -37.04
N ALA A 356 9.63 -1.06 -37.47
CA ALA A 356 9.65 0.19 -36.71
C ALA A 356 8.24 0.80 -36.56
N ALA A 357 7.42 0.75 -37.63
CA ALA A 357 6.03 1.24 -37.53
C ALA A 357 5.17 0.37 -36.57
N ALA A 358 5.34 -0.96 -36.64
CA ALA A 358 4.65 -1.85 -35.68
C ALA A 358 5.10 -1.64 -34.24
N ALA A 359 6.41 -1.50 -34.02
CA ALA A 359 6.96 -1.20 -32.68
C ALA A 359 6.51 0.15 -32.17
N ALA A 360 6.41 1.20 -33.00
CA ALA A 360 5.90 2.50 -32.64
C ALA A 360 4.41 2.45 -32.28
N ALA A 361 3.60 1.70 -33.02
CA ALA A 361 2.19 1.50 -32.72
C ALA A 361 2.01 0.77 -31.38
N GLN A 362 2.84 -0.24 -31.11
CA GLN A 362 2.83 -0.95 -29.82
C GLN A 362 3.28 -0.04 -28.68
N ALA A 363 4.31 0.78 -28.86
CA ALA A 363 4.78 1.75 -27.88
C ALA A 363 3.68 2.77 -27.53
N ALA A 364 2.90 3.23 -28.50
CA ALA A 364 1.76 4.11 -28.26
C ALA A 364 0.64 3.44 -27.47
N ALA A 365 0.41 2.14 -27.70
CA ALA A 365 -0.58 1.36 -26.97
C ALA A 365 -0.12 0.92 -25.58
N ARG A 366 1.18 0.73 -25.38
CA ARG A 366 1.80 0.25 -24.14
C ARG A 366 3.03 1.10 -23.76
N PRO A 367 2.83 2.34 -23.30
CA PRO A 367 3.91 3.28 -23.07
C PRO A 367 4.96 2.81 -22.05
N ALA A 368 4.53 2.09 -21.00
CA ALA A 368 5.44 1.55 -19.98
C ALA A 368 6.39 0.47 -20.56
N GLU A 369 5.92 -0.34 -21.49
CA GLU A 369 6.79 -1.32 -22.18
C GLU A 369 7.89 -0.64 -23.01
N LEU A 370 7.65 0.55 -23.57
CA LEU A 370 8.70 1.31 -24.29
C LEU A 370 9.83 1.71 -23.31
N ILE A 371 9.48 2.21 -22.13
CA ILE A 371 10.45 2.55 -21.08
C ILE A 371 11.23 1.31 -20.65
N ALA A 372 10.53 0.19 -20.41
CA ALA A 372 11.14 -1.06 -20.03
C ALA A 372 12.10 -1.60 -21.12
N ALA A 373 11.70 -1.54 -22.39
CA ALA A 373 12.58 -1.94 -23.50
C ALA A 373 13.83 -1.05 -23.60
N GLY A 374 13.67 0.27 -23.42
CA GLY A 374 14.80 1.20 -23.38
C GLY A 374 15.78 0.87 -22.26
N LEU A 375 15.28 0.60 -21.06
CA LEU A 375 16.12 0.19 -19.92
C LEU A 375 16.79 -1.16 -20.17
N PHE A 376 16.05 -2.13 -20.74
CA PHE A 376 16.63 -3.45 -21.09
C PHE A 376 17.83 -3.31 -22.02
N TYR A 377 17.73 -2.50 -23.08
CA TYR A 377 18.84 -2.27 -24.00
C TYR A 377 19.97 -1.44 -23.38
N ALA A 378 19.65 -0.50 -22.51
CA ALA A 378 20.64 0.27 -21.77
C ALA A 378 21.49 -0.60 -20.83
N LEU A 379 20.89 -1.64 -20.23
CA LEU A 379 21.57 -2.59 -19.34
C LEU A 379 22.35 -3.67 -20.11
N THR A 380 21.75 -4.23 -21.18
CA THR A 380 22.33 -5.41 -21.87
C THR A 380 23.28 -5.03 -23.01
N GLY A 381 23.22 -3.80 -23.51
CA GLY A 381 23.97 -3.35 -24.70
C GLY A 381 23.43 -3.92 -26.00
N ALA A 382 23.85 -3.34 -27.15
CA ALA A 382 23.42 -3.77 -28.49
C ALA A 382 24.07 -5.06 -28.97
N ALA A 383 25.05 -5.62 -28.27
CA ALA A 383 25.74 -6.83 -28.70
C ALA A 383 25.03 -8.10 -28.23
N PRO A 384 24.83 -9.10 -29.12
CA PRO A 384 24.18 -10.36 -28.77
C PRO A 384 25.07 -11.31 -27.94
N ARG A 385 26.06 -10.82 -27.20
CA ARG A 385 26.97 -11.65 -26.43
C ARG A 385 26.76 -11.55 -24.95
N SER A 386 26.27 -12.66 -24.41
CA SER A 386 26.20 -13.11 -23.00
C SER A 386 25.54 -12.20 -21.96
N VAL A 387 24.23 -12.36 -21.83
CA VAL A 387 23.49 -12.05 -20.59
C VAL A 387 24.08 -12.81 -19.37
N ALA A 388 24.81 -13.90 -19.61
CA ALA A 388 25.48 -14.71 -18.59
C ALA A 388 26.51 -13.94 -17.76
N ALA A 389 27.17 -12.93 -18.30
CA ALA A 389 28.20 -12.17 -17.58
C ALA A 389 27.62 -11.13 -16.57
N LEU A 390 26.32 -10.82 -16.66
CA LEU A 390 25.67 -9.91 -15.70
C LEU A 390 24.97 -10.66 -14.55
N CYS A 391 24.85 -11.98 -14.65
CA CYS A 391 24.21 -12.84 -13.68
C CYS A 391 25.20 -13.66 -12.83
N GLU A 392 26.52 -13.43 -12.94
CA GLU A 392 27.46 -14.06 -12.01
C GLU A 392 27.32 -13.41 -10.64
N PRO A 393 27.00 -14.19 -9.59
CA PRO A 393 27.03 -13.69 -8.23
C PRO A 393 28.47 -13.24 -7.91
N ALA A 394 28.61 -12.06 -7.31
CA ALA A 394 29.88 -11.60 -6.78
C ALA A 394 30.45 -12.72 -5.87
N GLU A 395 31.65 -13.20 -6.19
CA GLU A 395 32.35 -14.15 -5.32
C GLU A 395 32.45 -13.57 -3.92
N PRO A 396 32.17 -14.36 -2.87
CA PRO A 396 32.38 -13.90 -1.51
C PRO A 396 33.85 -13.58 -1.33
N THR A 397 34.16 -12.32 -1.07
CA THR A 397 35.49 -11.90 -0.62
C THR A 397 35.79 -12.59 0.71
N GLU A 398 36.83 -13.41 0.75
CA GLU A 398 37.43 -14.04 1.94
C GLU A 398 37.76 -13.03 3.04
#